data_e8cf795d130a3d79ffeafaa02772366c
#
_entry.id   e8cf795d130a3d79ffeafaa02772366c
#
_cell.length_a   1.000
_cell.length_b   1.000
_cell.length_c   1.000
_cell.angle_alpha   90.00
_cell.angle_beta   90.00
_cell.angle_gamma   90.00
#
_symmetry.space_group_name_H-M   'P 1'
#
loop_
_entity.id
_entity.type
_entity.pdbx_description
1 polymer ?
#
loop_
_entity_poly.entity_id
_entity_poly.type
_entity_poly.pdbx_seq_one_letter_code
_entity_poly.pdbx_strand_id
1 'polypeptide(L)'
;MPQTTALIVIDAQESFRHRPYWSEADLPGYVARQQALVDGCAHRGMPVVQIFHVEAQGPFSLASGNVRTLEGLSIEPDATFHKQYHSALAGTGLMAWLVSRGIQRLIVSGIRTEQCCETTARHASDSGFQVDYVSEATLSFPMRHARSGRMYTTAEIRERTELVLEGRFARIATVAEAIEGAAVSD
;
A
#
# COMPACT_ATOMS: atom_id res chain seq x y z
N MET A 1 -11.41 21.47 9.41
CA MET A 1 -10.31 20.97 10.25
C MET A 1 -9.21 20.49 9.31
N PRO A 2 -7.91 20.61 9.64
CA PRO A 2 -6.89 20.03 8.79
C PRO A 2 -7.12 18.53 8.66
N GLN A 3 -6.93 17.99 7.46
CA GLN A 3 -7.05 16.56 7.20
C GLN A 3 -5.95 15.84 7.98
N THR A 4 -6.31 14.99 8.91
CA THR A 4 -5.38 14.21 9.74
C THR A 4 -5.11 12.82 9.16
N THR A 5 -5.64 12.54 7.98
CA THR A 5 -5.54 11.25 7.30
C THR A 5 -4.83 11.41 5.96
N ALA A 6 -3.94 10.48 5.61
CA ALA A 6 -3.29 10.42 4.30
C ALA A 6 -3.40 9.02 3.70
N LEU A 7 -3.55 8.94 2.39
CA LEU A 7 -3.44 7.69 1.62
C LEU A 7 -1.98 7.44 1.24
N ILE A 8 -1.49 6.25 1.55
CA ILE A 8 -0.15 5.78 1.17
C ILE A 8 -0.29 4.66 0.15
N VAL A 9 0.00 4.96 -1.11
CA VAL A 9 -0.01 4.00 -2.23
C VAL A 9 1.39 3.43 -2.37
N ILE A 10 1.56 2.18 -1.99
CA ILE A 10 2.87 1.53 -1.88
C ILE A 10 3.14 0.69 -3.14
N ASP A 11 4.25 1.00 -3.81
CA ASP A 11 4.85 0.21 -4.89
C ASP A 11 3.87 -0.20 -6.00
N ALA A 12 2.83 0.60 -6.28
CA ALA A 12 1.94 0.40 -7.42
C ALA A 12 2.66 0.80 -8.72
N GLN A 13 3.66 -0.01 -9.11
CA GLN A 13 4.64 0.34 -10.14
C GLN A 13 4.86 -0.74 -11.21
N GLU A 14 5.25 -0.30 -12.41
CA GLU A 14 5.50 -1.14 -13.58
C GLU A 14 6.60 -2.18 -13.37
N SER A 15 7.55 -1.92 -12.50
CA SER A 15 8.66 -2.83 -12.21
C SER A 15 8.23 -4.25 -11.90
N PHE A 16 7.07 -4.44 -11.29
CA PHE A 16 6.53 -5.77 -10.94
C PHE A 16 6.21 -6.64 -12.14
N ARG A 17 5.80 -6.05 -13.28
CA ARG A 17 5.51 -6.81 -14.51
C ARG A 17 6.70 -7.62 -15.02
N HIS A 18 7.90 -7.26 -14.60
CA HIS A 18 9.14 -7.93 -14.97
C HIS A 18 9.59 -9.00 -13.98
N ARG A 19 8.78 -9.31 -12.96
CA ARG A 19 9.08 -10.37 -12.00
C ARG A 19 8.50 -11.71 -12.46
N PRO A 20 9.21 -12.85 -12.27
CA PRO A 20 8.76 -14.16 -12.72
C PRO A 20 7.40 -14.61 -12.12
N TYR A 21 7.02 -14.06 -10.98
CA TYR A 21 5.76 -14.37 -10.31
C TYR A 21 4.60 -13.46 -10.73
N TRP A 22 4.84 -12.50 -11.62
CA TRP A 22 3.78 -11.59 -12.07
C TRP A 22 2.62 -12.35 -12.69
N SER A 23 1.41 -11.96 -12.36
CA SER A 23 0.17 -12.48 -12.91
C SER A 23 -0.83 -11.34 -13.04
N GLU A 24 -1.57 -11.33 -14.13
CA GLU A 24 -2.62 -10.34 -14.38
C GLU A 24 -4.01 -10.82 -13.91
N ALA A 25 -4.10 -12.01 -13.32
CA ALA A 25 -5.38 -12.60 -12.94
C ALA A 25 -6.22 -11.68 -12.02
N ASP A 26 -5.59 -11.08 -11.01
CA ASP A 26 -6.25 -10.19 -10.06
C ASP A 26 -6.06 -8.70 -10.39
N LEU A 27 -5.29 -8.38 -11.45
CA LEU A 27 -4.90 -7.02 -11.79
C LEU A 27 -6.09 -6.10 -12.09
N PRO A 28 -7.10 -6.48 -12.91
CA PRO A 28 -8.22 -5.57 -13.20
C PRO A 28 -9.01 -5.19 -11.96
N GLY A 29 -9.24 -6.15 -11.05
CA GLY A 29 -9.92 -5.90 -9.78
C GLY A 29 -9.13 -4.97 -8.87
N TYR A 30 -7.82 -5.20 -8.77
CA TYR A 30 -6.91 -4.35 -8.01
C TYR A 30 -6.90 -2.91 -8.55
N VAL A 31 -6.69 -2.74 -9.86
CA VAL A 31 -6.65 -1.40 -10.50
C VAL A 31 -7.95 -0.64 -10.24
N ALA A 32 -9.11 -1.27 -10.40
CA ALA A 32 -10.40 -0.64 -10.15
C ALA A 32 -10.54 -0.16 -8.68
N ARG A 33 -10.16 -1.00 -7.70
CA ARG A 33 -10.23 -0.68 -6.27
C ARG A 33 -9.21 0.37 -5.87
N GLN A 34 -7.97 0.25 -6.36
CA GLN A 34 -6.90 1.21 -6.08
C GLN A 34 -7.24 2.59 -6.65
N GLN A 35 -7.78 2.67 -7.88
CA GLN A 35 -8.19 3.94 -8.48
C GLN A 35 -9.35 4.57 -7.71
N ALA A 36 -10.38 3.78 -7.37
CA ALA A 36 -11.51 4.27 -6.58
C ALA A 36 -11.06 4.84 -5.21
N LEU A 37 -10.07 4.19 -4.58
CA LEU A 37 -9.50 4.67 -3.31
C LEU A 37 -8.74 6.00 -3.50
N VAL A 38 -7.92 6.11 -4.54
CA VAL A 38 -7.18 7.34 -4.88
C VAL A 38 -8.15 8.48 -5.14
N ASP A 39 -9.12 8.27 -6.02
CA ASP A 39 -10.10 9.31 -6.40
C ASP A 39 -10.94 9.75 -5.20
N GLY A 40 -11.40 8.79 -4.39
CA GLY A 40 -12.20 9.09 -3.22
C GLY A 40 -11.43 9.87 -2.14
N CYS A 41 -10.18 9.50 -1.89
CA CYS A 41 -9.32 10.24 -0.95
C CYS A 41 -9.01 11.65 -1.47
N ALA A 42 -8.63 11.79 -2.74
CA ALA A 42 -8.37 13.08 -3.36
C ALA A 42 -9.60 13.99 -3.35
N HIS A 43 -10.79 13.46 -3.68
CA HIS A 43 -12.04 14.23 -3.65
C HIS A 43 -12.37 14.76 -2.24
N ARG A 44 -11.97 14.04 -1.20
CA ARG A 44 -12.11 14.49 0.19
C ARG A 44 -10.97 15.37 0.69
N GLY A 45 -10.02 15.70 -0.15
CA GLY A 45 -8.84 16.50 0.19
C GLY A 45 -7.85 15.79 1.10
N MET A 46 -7.91 14.45 1.18
CA MET A 46 -6.89 13.67 1.86
C MET A 46 -5.64 13.60 0.99
N PRO A 47 -4.46 13.95 1.52
CA PRO A 47 -3.23 13.86 0.74
C PRO A 47 -2.98 12.43 0.27
N VAL A 48 -2.58 12.31 -0.99
CA VAL A 48 -2.17 11.05 -1.63
C VAL A 48 -0.66 11.01 -1.74
N VAL A 49 -0.04 10.03 -1.13
CA VAL A 49 1.41 9.83 -1.16
C VAL A 49 1.72 8.57 -1.96
N GLN A 50 2.56 8.71 -2.97
CA GLN A 50 3.01 7.59 -3.78
C GLN A 50 4.41 7.15 -3.35
N ILE A 51 4.57 5.85 -3.15
CA ILE A 51 5.83 5.24 -2.78
C ILE A 51 6.29 4.33 -3.92
N PHE A 52 7.57 4.42 -4.28
CA PHE A 52 8.21 3.51 -5.21
C PHE A 52 9.36 2.77 -4.54
N HIS A 53 9.41 1.46 -4.75
CA HIS A 53 10.57 0.66 -4.37
C HIS A 53 11.67 0.78 -5.41
N VAL A 54 12.90 1.00 -4.96
CA VAL A 54 14.09 1.17 -5.81
C VAL A 54 15.17 0.18 -5.42
N GLU A 55 15.74 -0.49 -6.41
CA GLU A 55 16.89 -1.37 -6.27
C GLU A 55 18.08 -0.80 -7.07
N ALA A 56 19.30 -1.24 -6.74
CA ALA A 56 20.50 -0.78 -7.44
C ALA A 56 20.52 -1.22 -8.92
N GLN A 57 19.91 -2.36 -9.24
CA GLN A 57 19.91 -2.95 -10.57
C GLN A 57 18.57 -3.63 -10.88
N GLY A 58 18.37 -4.01 -12.14
CA GLY A 58 17.18 -4.74 -12.59
C GLY A 58 15.94 -3.87 -12.78
N PRO A 59 14.75 -4.47 -12.86
CA PRO A 59 13.51 -3.77 -13.20
C PRO A 59 13.10 -2.68 -12.20
N PHE A 60 13.57 -2.76 -10.96
CA PHE A 60 13.33 -1.77 -9.92
C PHE A 60 14.41 -0.70 -9.84
N SER A 61 15.40 -0.68 -10.73
CA SER A 61 16.36 0.42 -10.80
C SER A 61 15.76 1.64 -11.50
N LEU A 62 16.17 2.82 -11.09
CA LEU A 62 15.74 4.06 -11.75
C LEU A 62 16.12 4.07 -13.24
N ALA A 63 17.28 3.47 -13.58
CA ALA A 63 17.77 3.38 -14.95
C ALA A 63 16.90 2.48 -15.86
N SER A 64 16.08 1.58 -15.28
CA SER A 64 15.21 0.69 -16.05
C SER A 64 14.05 1.41 -16.75
N GLY A 65 13.66 2.59 -16.26
CA GLY A 65 12.46 3.30 -16.70
C GLY A 65 11.13 2.70 -16.18
N ASN A 66 11.19 1.62 -15.37
CA ASN A 66 10.00 0.92 -14.86
C ASN A 66 9.58 1.38 -13.46
N VAL A 67 10.36 2.26 -12.81
CA VAL A 67 9.99 2.87 -11.54
C VAL A 67 9.04 4.03 -11.83
N ARG A 68 7.83 3.68 -12.20
CA ARG A 68 6.73 4.60 -12.54
C ARG A 68 5.40 3.94 -12.21
N THR A 69 4.35 4.73 -12.12
CA THR A 69 2.99 4.25 -11.82
C THR A 69 2.58 3.12 -12.75
N LEU A 70 1.97 2.09 -12.16
CA LEU A 70 1.44 0.94 -12.87
C LEU A 70 0.39 1.37 -13.89
N GLU A 71 0.47 0.84 -15.11
CA GLU A 71 -0.49 1.11 -16.17
C GLU A 71 -1.92 0.75 -15.74
N GLY A 72 -2.85 1.63 -16.08
CA GLY A 72 -4.23 1.56 -15.66
C GLY A 72 -4.54 2.39 -14.41
N LEU A 73 -3.53 2.91 -13.69
CA LEU A 73 -3.71 3.86 -12.60
C LEU A 73 -3.34 5.28 -13.04
N SER A 74 -4.15 6.24 -12.59
CA SER A 74 -3.89 7.67 -12.73
C SER A 74 -3.81 8.27 -11.33
N ILE A 75 -2.60 8.64 -10.91
CA ILE A 75 -2.34 9.15 -9.56
C ILE A 75 -1.61 10.48 -9.68
N GLU A 76 -2.21 11.52 -9.12
CA GLU A 76 -1.57 12.84 -8.94
C GLU A 76 -1.20 12.97 -7.46
N PRO A 77 0.04 12.61 -7.07
CA PRO A 77 0.40 12.57 -5.66
C PRO A 77 0.79 13.94 -5.11
N ASP A 78 0.43 14.20 -3.84
CA ASP A 78 0.92 15.36 -3.09
C ASP A 78 2.40 15.22 -2.71
N ALA A 79 2.90 13.99 -2.63
CA ALA A 79 4.31 13.68 -2.43
C ALA A 79 4.66 12.31 -3.00
N THR A 80 5.91 12.16 -3.42
CA THR A 80 6.47 10.89 -3.88
C THR A 80 7.76 10.61 -3.13
N PHE A 81 7.90 9.35 -2.65
CA PHE A 81 9.11 8.90 -1.98
C PHE A 81 9.64 7.60 -2.62
N HIS A 82 10.96 7.46 -2.62
CA HIS A 82 11.65 6.25 -3.00
C HIS A 82 12.16 5.52 -1.76
N LYS A 83 11.93 4.22 -1.69
CA LYS A 83 12.41 3.37 -0.60
C LYS A 83 13.26 2.21 -1.11
N GLN A 84 14.16 1.74 -0.26
CA GLN A 84 15.00 0.55 -0.49
C GLN A 84 14.66 -0.59 0.49
N TYR A 85 13.84 -0.31 1.50
CA TYR A 85 13.36 -1.28 2.49
C TYR A 85 11.89 -1.61 2.27
N HIS A 86 11.37 -2.63 2.92
CA HIS A 86 9.96 -3.02 2.75
C HIS A 86 9.01 -1.96 3.30
N SER A 87 9.29 -1.41 4.49
CA SER A 87 8.47 -0.33 5.03
C SER A 87 8.69 0.99 4.29
N ALA A 88 7.60 1.67 3.94
CA ALA A 88 7.63 3.01 3.36
C ALA A 88 8.20 4.08 4.32
N LEU A 89 8.18 3.82 5.63
CA LEU A 89 8.70 4.73 6.65
C LEU A 89 10.21 4.54 6.90
N ALA A 90 10.79 3.42 6.45
CA ALA A 90 12.19 3.11 6.72
C ALA A 90 13.12 3.78 5.70
N GLY A 91 14.00 4.64 6.17
CA GLY A 91 15.03 5.28 5.35
C GLY A 91 14.50 6.27 4.31
N THR A 92 13.27 6.77 4.49
CA THR A 92 12.64 7.79 3.63
C THR A 92 12.34 9.06 4.42
N GLY A 93 12.00 10.14 3.73
CA GLY A 93 11.52 11.36 4.37
C GLY A 93 10.04 11.33 4.77
N LEU A 94 9.34 10.20 4.55
CA LEU A 94 7.89 10.09 4.72
C LEU A 94 7.45 10.42 6.14
N MET A 95 8.12 9.88 7.17
CA MET A 95 7.79 10.14 8.58
C MET A 95 7.78 11.64 8.89
N ALA A 96 8.85 12.35 8.51
CA ALA A 96 8.95 13.79 8.73
C ALA A 96 7.87 14.57 7.97
N TRP A 97 7.56 14.15 6.76
CA TRP A 97 6.51 14.74 5.93
C TRP A 97 5.12 14.58 6.58
N LEU A 98 4.80 13.39 7.08
CA LEU A 98 3.53 13.10 7.77
C LEU A 98 3.38 13.93 9.05
N VAL A 99 4.41 13.92 9.90
CA VAL A 99 4.42 14.66 11.18
C VAL A 99 4.29 16.18 10.93
N SER A 100 5.01 16.73 9.95
CA SER A 100 4.95 18.16 9.62
C SER A 100 3.56 18.64 9.18
N ARG A 101 2.70 17.71 8.72
CA ARG A 101 1.32 17.98 8.29
C ARG A 101 0.27 17.60 9.32
N GLY A 102 0.68 17.12 10.50
CA GLY A 102 -0.22 16.70 11.56
C GLY A 102 -1.04 15.45 11.19
N ILE A 103 -0.53 14.61 10.28
CA ILE A 103 -1.19 13.36 9.91
C ILE A 103 -1.12 12.39 11.09
N GLN A 104 -2.25 11.80 11.43
CA GLN A 104 -2.39 10.86 12.56
C GLN A 104 -2.91 9.49 12.11
N ARG A 105 -3.55 9.42 10.93
CA ARG A 105 -4.10 8.19 10.35
C ARG A 105 -3.52 7.96 8.97
N LEU A 106 -3.17 6.71 8.67
CA LEU A 106 -2.70 6.28 7.37
C LEU A 106 -3.67 5.27 6.77
N ILE A 107 -4.08 5.49 5.53
CA ILE A 107 -4.74 4.48 4.71
C ILE A 107 -3.64 3.81 3.88
N VAL A 108 -3.49 2.49 4.01
CA VAL A 108 -2.44 1.72 3.36
C VAL A 108 -3.01 0.84 2.26
N SER A 109 -2.45 0.97 1.06
CA SER A 109 -2.79 0.18 -0.14
C SER A 109 -1.56 -0.05 -1.02
N GLY A 110 -1.66 -0.88 -2.06
CA GLY A 110 -0.59 -1.07 -3.04
C GLY A 110 -0.11 -2.51 -3.22
N ILE A 111 1.20 -2.73 -3.45
CA ILE A 111 1.83 -4.01 -3.77
C ILE A 111 3.06 -4.21 -2.87
N ARG A 112 3.30 -5.38 -2.28
CA ARG A 112 2.47 -6.59 -2.18
C ARG A 112 1.76 -6.59 -0.83
N THR A 113 0.59 -7.17 -0.80
CA THR A 113 -0.25 -7.29 0.39
C THR A 113 0.54 -7.71 1.63
N GLU A 114 1.18 -8.87 1.61
CA GLU A 114 1.87 -9.53 2.72
C GLU A 114 3.32 -9.04 2.94
N GLN A 115 3.82 -8.13 2.11
CA GLN A 115 5.20 -7.63 2.21
C GLN A 115 5.24 -6.13 2.51
N CYS A 116 5.42 -5.29 1.48
CA CYS A 116 5.61 -3.85 1.69
C CYS A 116 4.41 -3.20 2.38
N CYS A 117 3.17 -3.60 2.02
CA CYS A 117 1.97 -3.06 2.64
C CYS A 117 1.85 -3.50 4.11
N GLU A 118 1.95 -4.80 4.42
CA GLU A 118 1.90 -5.31 5.79
C GLU A 118 3.03 -4.74 6.65
N THR A 119 4.27 -4.72 6.13
CA THR A 119 5.43 -4.17 6.85
C THR A 119 5.25 -2.70 7.17
N THR A 120 4.72 -1.92 6.22
CA THR A 120 4.44 -0.49 6.44
C THR A 120 3.33 -0.30 7.47
N ALA A 121 2.26 -1.09 7.42
CA ALA A 121 1.16 -1.01 8.37
C ALA A 121 1.63 -1.26 9.82
N ARG A 122 2.45 -2.30 10.03
CA ARG A 122 3.04 -2.61 11.35
C ARG A 122 3.95 -1.48 11.83
N HIS A 123 4.85 -1.01 10.98
CA HIS A 123 5.78 0.09 11.33
C HIS A 123 5.01 1.38 11.62
N ALA A 124 3.97 1.70 10.87
CA ALA A 124 3.13 2.86 11.10
C ALA A 124 2.42 2.78 12.46
N SER A 125 1.83 1.62 12.78
CA SER A 125 1.20 1.36 14.08
C SER A 125 2.18 1.50 15.24
N ASP A 126 3.36 0.88 15.14
CA ASP A 126 4.43 0.98 16.15
C ASP A 126 4.96 2.43 16.31
N SER A 127 4.79 3.25 15.26
CA SER A 127 5.15 4.68 15.27
C SER A 127 4.03 5.59 15.78
N GLY A 128 2.90 5.04 16.22
CA GLY A 128 1.79 5.77 16.82
C GLY A 128 0.71 6.26 15.86
N PHE A 129 0.77 5.87 14.56
CA PHE A 129 -0.32 6.17 13.63
C PHE A 129 -1.48 5.20 13.80
N GLN A 130 -2.70 5.69 13.61
CA GLN A 130 -3.84 4.84 13.31
C GLN A 130 -3.71 4.35 11.87
N VAL A 131 -4.02 3.09 11.61
CA VAL A 131 -3.87 2.50 10.28
C VAL A 131 -5.18 1.87 9.83
N ASP A 132 -5.65 2.29 8.66
CA ASP A 132 -6.66 1.61 7.87
C ASP A 132 -5.95 0.81 6.77
N TYR A 133 -6.04 -0.50 6.82
CA TYR A 133 -5.46 -1.39 5.83
C TYR A 133 -6.54 -1.81 4.83
N VAL A 134 -6.44 -1.32 3.58
CA VAL A 134 -7.44 -1.59 2.55
C VAL A 134 -6.98 -2.79 1.71
N SER A 135 -7.22 -3.99 2.23
CA SER A 135 -6.74 -5.24 1.62
C SER A 135 -7.29 -5.46 0.20
N GLU A 136 -8.50 -5.00 -0.09
CA GLU A 136 -9.10 -5.09 -1.43
C GLU A 136 -8.43 -4.15 -2.46
N ALA A 137 -7.71 -3.12 -2.01
CA ALA A 137 -6.85 -2.26 -2.81
C ALA A 137 -5.36 -2.65 -2.68
N THR A 138 -5.08 -3.90 -2.36
CA THR A 138 -3.74 -4.47 -2.43
C THR A 138 -3.66 -5.61 -3.43
N LEU A 139 -2.47 -5.82 -4.00
CA LEU A 139 -2.20 -6.92 -4.93
C LEU A 139 -1.13 -7.85 -4.35
N SER A 140 -1.34 -9.15 -4.48
CA SER A 140 -0.36 -10.18 -4.18
C SER A 140 -0.31 -11.23 -5.28
N PHE A 141 0.55 -12.22 -5.13
CA PHE A 141 0.75 -13.31 -6.10
C PHE A 141 0.83 -14.64 -5.35
N PRO A 142 0.42 -15.77 -5.97
CA PRO A 142 0.52 -17.07 -5.33
C PRO A 142 1.95 -17.37 -4.89
N MET A 143 2.11 -17.96 -3.71
CA MET A 143 3.41 -18.27 -3.12
C MET A 143 3.53 -19.75 -2.76
N ARG A 144 4.69 -20.35 -3.08
CA ARG A 144 5.00 -21.71 -2.67
C ARG A 144 5.74 -21.70 -1.33
N HIS A 145 5.21 -22.44 -0.35
CA HIS A 145 5.92 -22.65 0.91
C HIS A 145 7.11 -23.59 0.71
N ALA A 146 8.31 -23.10 1.03
CA ALA A 146 9.56 -23.78 0.67
C ALA A 146 9.68 -25.21 1.24
N ARG A 147 9.25 -25.41 2.49
CA ARG A 147 9.37 -26.74 3.15
C ARG A 147 8.29 -27.73 2.74
N SER A 148 7.02 -27.29 2.72
CA SER A 148 5.90 -28.21 2.47
C SER A 148 5.58 -28.37 0.99
N GLY A 149 6.10 -27.49 0.13
CA GLY A 149 5.74 -27.42 -1.29
C GLY A 149 4.31 -26.92 -1.56
N ARG A 150 3.52 -26.61 -0.51
CA ARG A 150 2.14 -26.14 -0.65
C ARG A 150 2.14 -24.77 -1.36
N MET A 151 1.24 -24.63 -2.32
CA MET A 151 0.90 -23.34 -2.92
C MET A 151 -0.14 -22.65 -2.07
N TYR A 152 0.09 -21.37 -1.79
CA TYR A 152 -0.87 -20.46 -1.19
C TYR A 152 -1.41 -19.55 -2.28
N THR A 153 -2.73 -19.46 -2.37
CA THR A 153 -3.42 -18.55 -3.28
C THR A 153 -3.32 -17.10 -2.80
N THR A 154 -3.60 -16.15 -3.68
CA THR A 154 -3.67 -14.73 -3.32
C THR A 154 -4.73 -14.47 -2.24
N ALA A 155 -5.87 -15.18 -2.30
CA ALA A 155 -6.93 -15.08 -1.29
C ALA A 155 -6.45 -15.54 0.09
N GLU A 156 -5.79 -16.71 0.18
CA GLU A 156 -5.25 -17.23 1.45
C GLU A 156 -4.17 -16.29 2.04
N ILE A 157 -3.34 -15.69 1.19
CA ILE A 157 -2.32 -14.73 1.62
C ILE A 157 -2.98 -13.45 2.15
N ARG A 158 -4.01 -12.95 1.47
CA ARG A 158 -4.77 -11.77 1.91
C ARG A 158 -5.45 -12.03 3.25
N GLU A 159 -6.20 -13.14 3.37
CA GLU A 159 -6.88 -13.53 4.60
C GLU A 159 -5.90 -13.65 5.78
N ARG A 160 -4.73 -14.26 5.55
CA ARG A 160 -3.68 -14.34 6.57
C ARG A 160 -3.18 -12.95 6.98
N THR A 161 -3.00 -12.04 6.04
CA THR A 161 -2.55 -10.67 6.33
C THR A 161 -3.61 -9.90 7.12
N GLU A 162 -4.87 -10.00 6.75
CA GLU A 162 -5.99 -9.44 7.51
C GLU A 162 -6.03 -9.98 8.94
N LEU A 163 -5.99 -11.31 9.09
CA LEU A 163 -6.01 -11.98 10.39
C LEU A 163 -4.95 -11.48 11.37
N VAL A 164 -3.73 -11.20 10.90
CA VAL A 164 -2.63 -10.79 11.79
C VAL A 164 -2.57 -9.29 12.03
N LEU A 165 -3.23 -8.49 11.19
CA LEU A 165 -3.27 -7.02 11.35
C LEU A 165 -4.48 -6.56 12.15
N GLU A 166 -5.65 -7.20 11.97
CA GLU A 166 -6.92 -6.76 12.52
C GLU A 166 -6.89 -6.58 14.04
N GLY A 167 -7.37 -5.42 14.48
CA GLY A 167 -7.52 -5.10 15.90
C GLY A 167 -6.22 -4.94 16.69
N ARG A 168 -5.06 -5.13 16.05
CA ARG A 168 -3.75 -5.01 16.70
C ARG A 168 -2.85 -3.97 16.06
N PHE A 169 -2.70 -4.00 14.75
CA PHE A 169 -1.84 -3.07 13.99
C PHE A 169 -2.66 -2.16 13.08
N ALA A 170 -3.82 -2.63 12.64
CA ALA A 170 -4.66 -1.89 11.71
C ALA A 170 -6.13 -2.27 11.89
N ARG A 171 -7.01 -1.41 11.41
CA ARG A 171 -8.37 -1.75 11.05
C ARG A 171 -8.35 -2.25 9.61
N ILE A 172 -8.93 -3.40 9.33
CA ILE A 172 -9.19 -3.83 7.97
C ILE A 172 -10.41 -3.08 7.46
N ALA A 173 -10.25 -2.30 6.41
CA ALA A 173 -11.29 -1.44 5.86
C ALA A 173 -11.53 -1.75 4.38
N THR A 174 -12.76 -1.60 3.94
CA THR A 174 -13.10 -1.50 2.52
C THR A 174 -12.68 -0.14 1.97
N VAL A 175 -12.66 0.00 0.64
CA VAL A 175 -12.43 1.30 -0.03
C VAL A 175 -13.42 2.35 0.48
N ALA A 176 -14.70 1.99 0.57
CA ALA A 176 -15.75 2.90 1.03
C ALA A 176 -15.52 3.37 2.48
N GLU A 177 -15.27 2.42 3.40
CA GLU A 177 -15.03 2.71 4.81
C GLU A 177 -13.78 3.57 5.04
N ALA A 178 -12.73 3.34 4.25
CA ALA A 178 -11.50 4.14 4.34
C ALA A 178 -11.71 5.58 3.87
N ILE A 179 -12.48 5.78 2.79
CA ILE A 179 -12.83 7.10 2.26
C ILE A 179 -13.77 7.84 3.20
N GLU A 180 -14.76 7.17 3.78
CA GLU A 180 -15.70 7.78 4.72
C GLU A 180 -15.05 8.17 6.05
N GLY A 181 -13.95 7.53 6.37
CA GLY A 181 -13.29 7.61 7.68
C GLY A 181 -13.94 6.68 8.70
N ALA A 182 -13.22 6.35 9.78
CA ALA A 182 -13.84 5.65 10.88
C ALA A 182 -14.96 6.53 11.44
N ALA A 183 -16.19 6.02 11.50
CA ALA A 183 -17.19 6.62 12.35
C ALA A 183 -16.56 6.73 13.75
N VAL A 184 -16.55 7.95 14.30
CA VAL A 184 -16.15 8.15 15.69
C VAL A 184 -17.21 7.39 16.48
N SER A 185 -16.87 6.19 16.95
CA SER A 185 -17.67 5.53 17.97
C SER A 185 -17.41 6.30 19.26
N ASP A 186 -18.44 7.05 19.66
CA ASP A 186 -18.50 7.70 20.97
C ASP A 186 -18.30 6.68 22.11
#